data_dbe22f416fb0244ae0d044aa0cab77e8
#
_entry.id   dbe22f416fb0244ae0d044aa0cab77e8
#
_cell.length_a   1.000
_cell.length_b   1.000
_cell.length_c   1.000
_cell.angle_alpha   90.00
_cell.angle_beta   90.00
_cell.angle_gamma   90.00
#
_symmetry.space_group_name_H-M   'P 1'
#
loop_
_entity.id
_entity.type
_entity.pdbx_description
1 polymer ?
#
loop_
_entity_poly.entity_id
_entity_poly.type
_entity_poly.pdbx_seq_one_letter_code
_entity_poly.pdbx_strand_id
1 'polypeptide(L)'
;DTARYPEAVSALTDLQSTLTKHVTALEAYNERTDGGGVKEALKEAVAGALGVAAGFYDQLRPTDKVSRMIRDAYTATSLAAISYHMLYTTALALKADDLAALALGNLSDLTDRIGQLSETVCTVVAAELTDEDKTIDPTVGADAVRATQAAWATMEETS
;
A
#
# COMPACT_ATOMS: atom_id res chain seq x y z
N ASP A 1 -2.33 21.60 5.40
CA ASP A 1 -2.18 21.52 6.86
C ASP A 1 -2.64 20.14 7.35
N THR A 2 -1.72 19.15 7.27
CA THR A 2 -1.98 17.75 7.66
C THR A 2 -2.34 17.59 9.14
N ALA A 3 -2.02 18.57 9.99
CA ALA A 3 -2.37 18.56 11.42
C ALA A 3 -3.89 18.53 11.66
N ARG A 4 -4.69 18.94 10.68
CA ARG A 4 -6.16 18.86 10.72
C ARG A 4 -6.72 17.46 10.48
N TYR A 5 -5.91 16.55 9.92
CA TYR A 5 -6.33 15.20 9.52
C TYR A 5 -5.41 14.15 10.18
N PRO A 6 -5.50 13.96 11.51
CA PRO A 6 -4.59 13.08 12.24
C PRO A 6 -4.64 11.63 11.76
N GLU A 7 -5.81 11.16 11.30
CA GLU A 7 -5.98 9.81 10.76
C GLU A 7 -5.19 9.63 9.45
N ALA A 8 -5.20 10.65 8.58
CA ALA A 8 -4.41 10.63 7.36
C ALA A 8 -2.91 10.63 7.66
N VAL A 9 -2.47 11.44 8.62
CA VAL A 9 -1.06 11.47 9.06
C VAL A 9 -0.65 10.10 9.58
N SER A 10 -1.47 9.47 10.42
CA SER A 10 -1.20 8.12 10.93
C SER A 10 -1.11 7.11 9.80
N ALA A 11 -2.11 7.05 8.91
CA ALA A 11 -2.15 6.09 7.81
C ALA A 11 -0.94 6.21 6.87
N LEU A 12 -0.55 7.44 6.52
CA LEU A 12 0.61 7.70 5.65
C LEU A 12 1.94 7.38 6.36
N THR A 13 2.06 7.67 7.66
CA THR A 13 3.25 7.35 8.45
C THR A 13 3.43 5.84 8.60
N ASP A 14 2.35 5.12 8.87
CA ASP A 14 2.34 3.66 8.98
C ASP A 14 2.74 3.00 7.66
N LEU A 15 2.18 3.50 6.54
CA LEU A 15 2.57 3.05 5.21
C LEU A 15 4.04 3.30 4.93
N GLN A 16 4.55 4.50 5.25
CA GLN A 16 5.97 4.82 5.11
C GLN A 16 6.86 3.85 5.87
N SER A 17 6.52 3.60 7.13
CA SER A 17 7.25 2.64 7.97
C SER A 17 7.24 1.23 7.37
N THR A 18 6.09 0.79 6.87
CA THR A 18 5.92 -0.52 6.22
C THR A 18 6.80 -0.62 4.98
N LEU A 19 6.74 0.35 4.07
CA LEU A 19 7.54 0.34 2.83
C LEU A 19 9.05 0.41 3.10
N THR A 20 9.47 1.18 4.10
CA THR A 20 10.88 1.22 4.52
C THR A 20 11.38 -0.15 4.97
N LYS A 21 10.58 -0.89 5.75
CA LYS A 21 10.92 -2.27 6.14
C LYS A 21 11.01 -3.20 4.94
N HIS A 22 10.10 -3.07 3.97
CA HIS A 22 10.11 -3.88 2.76
C HIS A 22 11.36 -3.64 1.92
N VAL A 23 11.72 -2.37 1.71
CA VAL A 23 12.96 -2.01 0.99
C VAL A 23 14.17 -2.64 1.67
N THR A 24 14.33 -2.43 2.98
CA THR A 24 15.44 -3.01 3.74
C THR A 24 15.50 -4.54 3.63
N ALA A 25 14.37 -5.22 3.71
CA ALA A 25 14.32 -6.68 3.62
C ALA A 25 14.68 -7.21 2.23
N LEU A 26 14.21 -6.53 1.16
CA LEU A 26 14.54 -6.88 -0.22
C LEU A 26 16.01 -6.61 -0.55
N GLU A 27 16.55 -5.49 -0.08
CA GLU A 27 17.98 -5.17 -0.23
C GLU A 27 18.85 -6.22 0.47
N ALA A 28 18.54 -6.55 1.72
CA ALA A 28 19.26 -7.60 2.47
C ALA A 28 19.16 -8.98 1.79
N TYR A 29 18.02 -9.29 1.18
CA TYR A 29 17.87 -10.52 0.39
C TYR A 29 18.77 -10.48 -0.85
N ASN A 30 18.76 -9.37 -1.60
CA ASN A 30 19.55 -9.19 -2.81
C ASN A 30 21.05 -9.29 -2.53
N GLU A 31 21.55 -8.66 -1.47
CA GLU A 31 22.96 -8.73 -1.06
C GLU A 31 23.42 -10.14 -0.73
N ARG A 32 22.57 -10.94 -0.04
CA ARG A 32 22.90 -12.33 0.32
C ARG A 32 22.97 -13.26 -0.90
N THR A 33 22.24 -12.95 -1.97
CA THR A 33 22.08 -13.81 -3.13
C THR A 33 22.99 -13.44 -4.31
N ASP A 34 23.69 -12.34 -4.24
CA ASP A 34 24.57 -11.83 -5.31
C ASP A 34 25.79 -12.73 -5.59
N GLY A 35 26.08 -13.69 -4.70
CA GLY A 35 27.17 -14.67 -4.86
C GLY A 35 26.73 -16.06 -5.31
N GLY A 36 25.47 -16.37 -5.48
CA GLY A 36 24.99 -17.75 -5.52
C GLY A 36 23.95 -18.10 -6.59
N GLY A 37 24.13 -17.71 -7.85
CA GLY A 37 23.36 -18.32 -8.96
C GLY A 37 21.85 -18.05 -8.96
N VAL A 38 21.40 -16.95 -8.39
CA VAL A 38 20.01 -16.48 -8.53
C VAL A 38 19.73 -16.21 -9.99
N LYS A 39 18.71 -16.87 -10.53
CA LYS A 39 18.35 -16.73 -11.94
C LYS A 39 18.01 -15.26 -12.23
N GLU A 40 18.35 -14.80 -13.41
CA GLU A 40 18.15 -13.41 -13.86
C GLU A 40 16.70 -12.92 -13.68
N ALA A 41 15.73 -13.82 -13.96
CA ALA A 41 14.30 -13.53 -13.73
C ALA A 41 13.96 -13.19 -12.27
N LEU A 42 14.68 -13.77 -11.31
CA LEU A 42 14.47 -13.49 -9.89
C LEU A 42 15.05 -12.13 -9.51
N LYS A 43 16.23 -11.79 -10.04
CA LYS A 43 16.85 -10.47 -9.86
C LYS A 43 15.97 -9.38 -10.44
N GLU A 44 15.42 -9.58 -11.62
CA GLU A 44 14.51 -8.64 -12.28
C GLU A 44 13.23 -8.43 -11.46
N ALA A 45 12.63 -9.52 -10.94
CA ALA A 45 11.42 -9.44 -10.12
C ALA A 45 11.66 -8.71 -8.77
N VAL A 46 12.80 -8.98 -8.12
CA VAL A 46 13.20 -8.26 -6.88
C VAL A 46 13.46 -6.78 -7.18
N ALA A 47 14.18 -6.47 -8.25
CA ALA A 47 14.45 -5.09 -8.65
C ALA A 47 13.16 -4.33 -9.00
N GLY A 48 12.19 -4.99 -9.62
CA GLY A 48 10.87 -4.44 -9.91
C GLY A 48 10.10 -4.09 -8.63
N ALA A 49 10.01 -5.01 -7.68
CA ALA A 49 9.34 -4.77 -6.40
C ALA A 49 10.03 -3.66 -5.58
N LEU A 50 11.37 -3.66 -5.57
CA LEU A 50 12.18 -2.63 -4.91
C LEU A 50 11.95 -1.26 -5.54
N GLY A 51 11.94 -1.18 -6.87
CA GLY A 51 11.72 0.07 -7.62
C GLY A 51 10.35 0.69 -7.32
N VAL A 52 9.29 -0.11 -7.23
CA VAL A 52 7.96 0.36 -6.87
C VAL A 52 7.94 0.85 -5.42
N ALA A 53 8.50 0.10 -4.48
CA ALA A 53 8.53 0.48 -3.06
C ALA A 53 9.37 1.75 -2.82
N ALA A 54 10.54 1.88 -3.46
CA ALA A 54 11.40 3.05 -3.33
C ALA A 54 10.85 4.29 -4.05
N GLY A 55 10.19 4.10 -5.20
CA GLY A 55 9.60 5.20 -5.99
C GLY A 55 8.29 5.76 -5.42
N PHE A 56 7.78 5.18 -4.34
CA PHE A 56 6.52 5.60 -3.72
C PHE A 56 6.52 7.10 -3.36
N TYR A 57 7.62 7.60 -2.80
CA TYR A 57 7.72 9.00 -2.37
C TYR A 57 7.74 10.00 -3.54
N ASP A 58 8.32 9.62 -4.67
CA ASP A 58 8.39 10.47 -5.86
C ASP A 58 7.03 10.60 -6.55
N GLN A 59 6.09 9.70 -6.26
CA GLN A 59 4.75 9.70 -6.83
C GLN A 59 3.75 10.54 -6.02
N LEU A 60 4.04 10.83 -4.74
CA LEU A 60 3.21 11.69 -3.91
C LEU A 60 3.39 13.15 -4.35
N ARG A 61 2.50 13.60 -5.23
CA ARG A 61 2.51 15.00 -5.69
C ARG A 61 2.03 15.93 -4.59
N PRO A 62 2.68 17.09 -4.40
CA PRO A 62 2.11 18.15 -3.58
C PRO A 62 0.70 18.49 -4.10
N THR A 63 -0.29 18.41 -3.23
CA THR A 63 -1.69 18.68 -3.56
C THR A 63 -2.31 19.51 -2.45
N ASP A 64 -3.28 20.35 -2.81
CA ASP A 64 -4.01 21.17 -1.88
C ASP A 64 -5.01 20.37 -1.02
N LYS A 65 -5.29 19.12 -1.41
CA LYS A 65 -6.25 18.23 -0.73
C LYS A 65 -5.59 16.96 -0.21
N VAL A 66 -5.82 16.66 1.06
CA VAL A 66 -5.30 15.46 1.74
C VAL A 66 -5.94 14.19 1.17
N SER A 67 -7.22 14.23 0.78
CA SER A 67 -7.91 13.11 0.12
C SER A 67 -7.20 12.67 -1.18
N ARG A 68 -6.62 13.60 -1.93
CA ARG A 68 -5.83 13.28 -3.13
C ARG A 68 -4.52 12.59 -2.78
N MET A 69 -3.85 13.02 -1.70
CA MET A 69 -2.63 12.34 -1.22
C MET A 69 -2.93 10.90 -0.83
N ILE A 70 -4.04 10.64 -0.13
CA ILE A 70 -4.45 9.29 0.24
C ILE A 70 -4.79 8.45 -1.00
N ARG A 71 -5.50 9.01 -1.99
CA ARG A 71 -5.77 8.33 -3.26
C ARG A 71 -4.48 7.93 -3.98
N ASP A 72 -3.52 8.83 -4.05
CA ASP A 72 -2.25 8.59 -4.73
C ASP A 72 -1.42 7.54 -3.96
N ALA A 73 -1.42 7.61 -2.62
CA ALA A 73 -0.84 6.59 -1.74
C ALA A 73 -1.49 5.22 -1.94
N TYR A 74 -2.82 5.15 -1.99
CA TYR A 74 -3.56 3.92 -2.28
C TYR A 74 -3.16 3.31 -3.63
N THR A 75 -3.08 4.13 -4.68
CA THR A 75 -2.71 3.69 -6.03
C THR A 75 -1.29 3.11 -6.05
N ALA A 76 -0.33 3.80 -5.44
CA ALA A 76 1.05 3.32 -5.37
C ALA A 76 1.18 2.04 -4.51
N THR A 77 0.44 1.95 -3.39
CA THR A 77 0.41 0.75 -2.54
C THR A 77 -0.18 -0.44 -3.28
N SER A 78 -1.24 -0.24 -4.07
CA SER A 78 -1.84 -1.29 -4.90
C SER A 78 -0.88 -1.77 -5.99
N LEU A 79 -0.10 -0.86 -6.58
CA LEU A 79 0.95 -1.23 -7.55
C LEU A 79 2.08 -2.03 -6.89
N ALA A 80 2.46 -1.68 -5.67
CA ALA A 80 3.42 -2.45 -4.90
C ALA A 80 2.87 -3.85 -4.55
N ALA A 81 1.61 -3.95 -4.15
CA ALA A 81 0.96 -5.23 -3.86
C ALA A 81 0.96 -6.17 -5.06
N ILE A 82 0.57 -5.69 -6.26
CA ILE A 82 0.61 -6.54 -7.47
C ILE A 82 2.03 -6.96 -7.82
N SER A 83 3.03 -6.14 -7.56
CA SER A 83 4.44 -6.49 -7.74
C SER A 83 4.87 -7.63 -6.81
N TYR A 84 4.37 -7.68 -5.57
CA TYR A 84 4.61 -8.80 -4.67
C TYR A 84 3.89 -10.08 -5.09
N HIS A 85 2.71 -10.01 -5.70
CA HIS A 85 2.09 -11.19 -6.35
C HIS A 85 3.00 -11.76 -7.44
N MET A 86 3.55 -10.91 -8.29
CA MET A 86 4.48 -11.33 -9.36
C MET A 86 5.76 -11.94 -8.76
N LEU A 87 6.34 -11.29 -7.77
CA LEU A 87 7.55 -11.76 -7.09
C LEU A 87 7.31 -13.11 -6.40
N TYR A 88 6.21 -13.27 -5.68
CA TYR A 88 5.83 -14.51 -5.03
C TYR A 88 5.69 -15.67 -6.02
N THR A 89 4.96 -15.44 -7.12
CA THR A 89 4.77 -16.44 -8.17
C THR A 89 6.10 -16.84 -8.80
N THR A 90 6.97 -15.87 -9.09
CA THR A 90 8.30 -16.12 -9.65
C THR A 90 9.18 -16.91 -8.67
N ALA A 91 9.15 -16.54 -7.39
CA ALA A 91 9.92 -17.23 -6.35
C ALA A 91 9.49 -18.70 -6.18
N LEU A 92 8.18 -18.96 -6.19
CA LEU A 92 7.65 -20.34 -6.17
C LEU A 92 8.10 -21.14 -7.41
N ALA A 93 7.98 -20.57 -8.61
CA ALA A 93 8.37 -21.24 -9.84
C ALA A 93 9.85 -21.60 -9.86
N LEU A 94 10.70 -20.80 -9.22
CA LEU A 94 12.14 -20.98 -9.14
C LEU A 94 12.61 -21.71 -7.88
N LYS A 95 11.68 -22.15 -7.01
CA LYS A 95 11.95 -22.82 -5.73
C LYS A 95 12.84 -21.98 -4.80
N ALA A 96 12.60 -20.67 -4.76
CA ALA A 96 13.26 -19.73 -3.87
C ALA A 96 12.36 -19.46 -2.65
N ASP A 97 12.26 -20.46 -1.77
CA ASP A 97 11.29 -20.50 -0.67
C ASP A 97 11.41 -19.30 0.29
N ASP A 98 12.63 -18.86 0.60
CA ASP A 98 12.87 -17.68 1.45
C ASP A 98 12.32 -16.41 0.83
N LEU A 99 12.48 -16.25 -0.49
CA LEU A 99 11.94 -15.09 -1.21
C LEU A 99 10.42 -15.17 -1.34
N ALA A 100 9.88 -16.37 -1.54
CA ALA A 100 8.43 -16.57 -1.55
C ALA A 100 7.82 -16.18 -0.20
N ALA A 101 8.41 -16.61 0.92
CA ALA A 101 7.97 -16.23 2.25
C ALA A 101 8.06 -14.71 2.49
N LEU A 102 9.15 -14.08 2.07
CA LEU A 102 9.34 -12.62 2.16
C LEU A 102 8.28 -11.86 1.33
N ALA A 103 8.06 -12.27 0.09
CA ALA A 103 7.09 -11.63 -0.79
C ALA A 103 5.66 -11.74 -0.26
N LEU A 104 5.28 -12.91 0.28
CA LEU A 104 3.96 -13.13 0.86
C LEU A 104 3.76 -12.31 2.15
N GLY A 105 4.77 -12.22 3.01
CA GLY A 105 4.74 -11.39 4.20
C GLY A 105 4.56 -9.91 3.87
N ASN A 106 5.35 -9.40 2.92
CA ASN A 106 5.24 -8.02 2.45
C ASN A 106 3.87 -7.73 1.80
N LEU A 107 3.32 -8.70 1.05
CA LEU A 107 1.97 -8.57 0.48
C LEU A 107 0.91 -8.46 1.57
N SER A 108 0.98 -9.28 2.62
CA SER A 108 0.07 -9.23 3.76
C SER A 108 0.09 -7.87 4.43
N ASP A 109 1.29 -7.33 4.70
CA ASP A 109 1.44 -6.00 5.28
C ASP A 109 0.77 -4.90 4.42
N LEU A 110 0.91 -4.97 3.08
CA LEU A 110 0.30 -4.00 2.18
C LEU A 110 -1.23 -4.12 2.11
N THR A 111 -1.78 -5.33 2.26
CA THR A 111 -3.22 -5.54 2.30
C THR A 111 -3.85 -4.74 3.45
N ASP A 112 -3.23 -4.78 4.64
CA ASP A 112 -3.67 -3.99 5.78
C ASP A 112 -3.59 -2.48 5.51
N ARG A 113 -2.51 -2.02 4.86
CA ARG A 113 -2.35 -0.59 4.51
C ARG A 113 -3.37 -0.14 3.47
N ILE A 114 -3.68 -0.95 2.47
CA ILE A 114 -4.72 -0.68 1.46
C ILE A 114 -6.10 -0.54 2.15
N GLY A 115 -6.42 -1.45 3.07
CA GLY A 115 -7.64 -1.35 3.90
C GLY A 115 -7.70 -0.03 4.66
N GLN A 116 -6.65 0.29 5.41
CA GLN A 116 -6.56 1.53 6.19
C GLN A 116 -6.72 2.79 5.32
N LEU A 117 -6.05 2.87 4.17
CA LEU A 117 -6.17 4.01 3.25
C LEU A 117 -7.58 4.14 2.66
N SER A 118 -8.24 3.02 2.34
CA SER A 118 -9.60 3.02 1.79
C SER A 118 -10.65 3.52 2.80
N GLU A 119 -10.45 3.25 4.08
CA GLU A 119 -11.29 3.81 5.17
C GLU A 119 -10.98 5.28 5.41
N THR A 120 -9.69 5.62 5.52
CA THR A 120 -9.24 6.99 5.81
C THR A 120 -9.70 7.97 4.74
N VAL A 121 -9.73 7.61 3.45
CA VAL A 121 -10.18 8.53 2.40
C VAL A 121 -11.63 8.97 2.59
N CYS A 122 -12.51 8.10 3.09
CA CYS A 122 -13.92 8.42 3.32
C CYS A 122 -14.08 9.49 4.41
N THR A 123 -13.35 9.34 5.52
CA THR A 123 -13.40 10.29 6.65
C THR A 123 -12.76 11.63 6.28
N VAL A 124 -11.64 11.59 5.56
CA VAL A 124 -10.95 12.81 5.11
C VAL A 124 -11.80 13.61 4.11
N VAL A 125 -12.46 12.96 3.15
CA VAL A 125 -13.35 13.65 2.20
C VAL A 125 -14.51 14.34 2.94
N ALA A 126 -15.12 13.67 3.94
CA ALA A 126 -16.17 14.26 4.75
C ALA A 126 -15.67 15.49 5.52
N ALA A 127 -14.47 15.42 6.12
CA ALA A 127 -13.88 16.55 6.82
C ALA A 127 -13.52 17.70 5.87
N GLU A 128 -12.95 17.43 4.68
CA GLU A 128 -12.67 18.46 3.66
C GLU A 128 -13.92 19.19 3.19
N LEU A 129 -15.05 18.48 3.02
CA LEU A 129 -16.33 19.08 2.66
C LEU A 129 -16.85 19.99 3.77
N THR A 130 -16.66 19.63 5.03
CA THR A 130 -17.01 20.49 6.17
C THR A 130 -16.12 21.74 6.22
N ASP A 131 -14.83 21.60 5.96
CA ASP A 131 -13.88 22.73 5.91
C ASP A 131 -14.19 23.69 4.73
N GLU A 132 -14.85 23.22 3.70
CA GLU A 132 -15.33 24.02 2.55
C GLU A 132 -16.72 24.68 2.81
N ASP A 133 -17.15 24.78 4.06
CA ASP A 133 -18.46 25.33 4.48
C ASP A 133 -19.67 24.60 3.86
N LYS A 134 -19.50 23.31 3.52
CA LYS A 134 -20.62 22.47 3.09
C LYS A 134 -21.37 21.95 4.31
N THR A 135 -22.67 22.13 4.31
CA THR A 135 -23.53 21.48 5.30
C THR A 135 -23.67 20.00 4.97
N ILE A 136 -23.02 19.14 5.72
CA ILE A 136 -23.08 17.69 5.53
C ILE A 136 -23.59 17.03 6.81
N ASP A 137 -24.15 15.82 6.65
CA ASP A 137 -24.46 14.96 7.80
C ASP A 137 -23.14 14.53 8.47
N PRO A 138 -22.97 14.74 9.78
CA PRO A 138 -21.74 14.40 10.49
C PRO A 138 -21.42 12.89 10.48
N THR A 139 -22.40 12.03 10.17
CA THR A 139 -22.19 10.57 10.08
C THR A 139 -21.70 10.09 8.72
N VAL A 140 -21.72 10.95 7.68
CA VAL A 140 -21.48 10.53 6.29
C VAL A 140 -20.14 9.80 6.09
N GLY A 141 -19.08 10.22 6.77
CA GLY A 141 -17.77 9.56 6.69
C GLY A 141 -17.84 8.11 7.19
N ALA A 142 -18.40 7.89 8.37
CA ALA A 142 -18.57 6.57 8.95
C ALA A 142 -19.53 5.68 8.15
N ASP A 143 -20.60 6.27 7.59
CA ASP A 143 -21.54 5.55 6.74
C ASP A 143 -20.89 5.09 5.43
N ALA A 144 -20.06 5.95 4.83
CA ALA A 144 -19.29 5.61 3.65
C ALA A 144 -18.30 4.47 3.92
N VAL A 145 -17.58 4.51 5.04
CA VAL A 145 -16.67 3.42 5.44
C VAL A 145 -17.44 2.09 5.52
N ARG A 146 -18.56 2.05 6.25
CA ARG A 146 -19.35 0.81 6.39
C ARG A 146 -19.85 0.28 5.04
N ALA A 147 -20.35 1.16 4.18
CA ALA A 147 -20.88 0.77 2.89
C ALA A 147 -19.80 0.24 1.94
N THR A 148 -18.63 0.89 1.92
CA THR A 148 -17.51 0.45 1.07
C THR A 148 -16.87 -0.83 1.57
N GLN A 149 -16.73 -1.03 2.89
CA GLN A 149 -16.28 -2.30 3.46
C GLN A 149 -17.22 -3.45 3.11
N ALA A 150 -18.54 -3.24 3.21
CA ALA A 150 -19.53 -4.25 2.83
C ALA A 150 -19.42 -4.62 1.34
N ALA A 151 -19.15 -3.65 0.46
CA ALA A 151 -18.94 -3.91 -0.97
C ALA A 151 -17.69 -4.77 -1.24
N TRP A 152 -16.65 -4.65 -0.44
CA TRP A 152 -15.45 -5.49 -0.56
C TRP A 152 -15.67 -6.90 -0.02
N ALA A 153 -16.36 -7.04 1.12
CA ALA A 153 -16.64 -8.34 1.73
C ALA A 153 -17.45 -9.29 0.83
N THR A 154 -18.36 -8.75 0.00
CA THR A 154 -19.14 -9.58 -0.94
C THR A 154 -18.29 -10.25 -2.04
N MET A 155 -17.08 -9.80 -2.28
CA MET A 155 -16.15 -10.44 -3.24
C MET A 155 -15.50 -11.70 -2.67
N GLU A 156 -15.34 -11.80 -1.34
CA GLU A 156 -14.70 -12.95 -0.69
C GLU A 156 -15.64 -14.16 -0.62
N GLU A 157 -16.97 -13.95 -0.53
CA GLU A 157 -17.94 -15.04 -0.45
C GLU A 157 -18.21 -15.77 -1.79
N THR A 158 -17.77 -15.19 -2.91
CA THR A 158 -18.00 -15.72 -4.27
C THR A 158 -16.76 -16.38 -4.90
N SER A 159 -15.66 -16.49 -4.18
CA SER A 159 -14.38 -17.10 -4.62
C SER A 159 -14.12 -18.44 -3.96
#